data_f542503d4e0d0e8b547af1a5daac56c4
#
_entry.id   f542503d4e0d0e8b547af1a5daac56c4
#
_cell.length_a   1.000
_cell.length_b   1.000
_cell.length_c   1.000
_cell.angle_alpha   90.00
_cell.angle_beta   90.00
_cell.angle_gamma   90.00
#
_symmetry.space_group_name_H-M   'P 1'
#
loop_
_entity.id
_entity.type
_entity.pdbx_description
1 polymer ?
#
loop_
_entity_poly.entity_id
_entity_poly.type
_entity_poly.pdbx_seq_one_letter_code
_entity_poly.pdbx_strand_id
1 'polypeptide(L)'
;MKRLINLVLGVVLATTSLMAQANVPADVFVKGVADDVLTIVKKDKDIQNGDQEKIFALAEEKILPNFNFDHVCRLVLGKNFSKASKEQQDAFQREFRTLLIRTYASALSKYRNQTIEYKPLRDISDEKQITVKTQILQPGGQPIAVDYTLETAGDTWKVYDITIEGVSLVTNYRGQFSNEIRQGGMDGLIQKLVEKNKSNASAKK
;
A
#
# COMPACT_ATOMS: atom_id res chain seq x y z
N MET A 1 -8.02 -58.88 -54.37
CA MET A 1 -8.26 -57.42 -54.52
C MET A 1 -8.39 -56.86 -53.12
N LYS A 2 -7.28 -56.34 -52.61
CA LYS A 2 -7.18 -55.83 -51.24
C LYS A 2 -7.13 -54.26 -51.31
N ARG A 3 -8.15 -53.63 -50.80
CA ARG A 3 -8.18 -52.16 -50.67
C ARG A 3 -7.49 -51.75 -49.37
N LEU A 4 -6.38 -51.05 -49.49
CA LEU A 4 -5.71 -50.37 -48.38
C LEU A 4 -6.47 -49.09 -48.11
N ILE A 5 -6.98 -48.92 -46.89
CA ILE A 5 -7.53 -47.69 -46.38
C ILE A 5 -6.43 -47.01 -45.58
N ASN A 6 -5.91 -45.90 -46.10
CA ASN A 6 -4.96 -45.03 -45.39
C ASN A 6 -5.77 -44.19 -44.42
N LEU A 7 -5.58 -44.43 -43.12
CA LEU A 7 -6.09 -43.59 -42.06
C LEU A 7 -5.04 -42.50 -41.79
N VAL A 8 -5.30 -41.30 -42.28
CA VAL A 8 -4.49 -40.11 -41.94
C VAL A 8 -4.97 -39.57 -40.59
N LEU A 9 -4.20 -39.83 -39.55
CA LEU A 9 -4.45 -39.30 -38.21
C LEU A 9 -3.89 -37.86 -38.17
N GLY A 10 -4.77 -36.87 -38.32
CA GLY A 10 -4.44 -35.45 -38.17
C GLY A 10 -4.26 -35.11 -36.69
N VAL A 11 -3.00 -34.94 -36.28
CA VAL A 11 -2.70 -34.37 -34.96
C VAL A 11 -2.95 -32.85 -35.02
N VAL A 12 -4.09 -32.43 -34.48
CA VAL A 12 -4.34 -31.02 -34.22
C VAL A 12 -3.54 -30.61 -32.99
N LEU A 13 -2.37 -30.00 -33.20
CA LEU A 13 -1.65 -29.28 -32.15
C LEU A 13 -2.51 -28.05 -31.75
N ALA A 14 -3.27 -28.17 -30.68
CA ALA A 14 -3.87 -27.02 -30.02
C ALA A 14 -2.73 -26.23 -29.35
N THR A 15 -2.21 -25.23 -30.02
CA THR A 15 -1.35 -24.22 -29.43
C THR A 15 -2.21 -23.37 -28.51
N THR A 16 -2.27 -23.75 -27.21
CA THR A 16 -2.77 -22.86 -26.17
C THR A 16 -1.80 -21.69 -26.06
N SER A 17 -2.11 -20.60 -26.75
CA SER A 17 -1.46 -19.32 -26.50
C SER A 17 -1.75 -18.96 -25.03
N LEU A 18 -0.75 -19.13 -24.15
CA LEU A 18 -0.76 -18.45 -22.87
C LEU A 18 -0.75 -16.95 -23.22
N MET A 19 -1.91 -16.33 -23.19
CA MET A 19 -1.97 -14.87 -23.13
C MET A 19 -1.32 -14.50 -21.82
N ALA A 20 -0.09 -14.01 -21.89
CA ALA A 20 0.53 -13.31 -20.78
C ALA A 20 -0.44 -12.16 -20.42
N GLN A 21 -1.10 -12.28 -19.27
CA GLN A 21 -1.98 -11.24 -18.76
C GLN A 21 -1.07 -10.06 -18.49
N ALA A 22 -1.12 -9.04 -19.34
CA ALA A 22 -0.32 -7.84 -19.16
C ALA A 22 -0.74 -7.22 -17.82
N ASN A 23 0.18 -7.17 -16.87
CA ASN A 23 -0.05 -6.48 -15.61
C ASN A 23 -0.48 -5.05 -15.91
N VAL A 24 -1.52 -4.58 -15.21
CA VAL A 24 -1.93 -3.17 -15.27
C VAL A 24 -0.70 -2.31 -14.96
N PRO A 25 -0.37 -1.27 -15.75
CA PRO A 25 0.74 -0.37 -15.43
C PRO A 25 0.65 0.18 -14.01
N ALA A 26 1.78 0.33 -13.33
CA ALA A 26 1.80 0.69 -11.92
C ALA A 26 1.18 2.06 -11.62
N ASP A 27 1.33 3.02 -12.51
CA ASP A 27 0.68 4.34 -12.40
C ASP A 27 -0.84 4.26 -12.58
N VAL A 28 -1.31 3.40 -13.49
CA VAL A 28 -2.75 3.12 -13.67
C VAL A 28 -3.31 2.44 -12.43
N PHE A 29 -2.56 1.51 -11.83
CA PHE A 29 -2.94 0.86 -10.58
C PHE A 29 -3.07 1.87 -9.43
N VAL A 30 -2.04 2.70 -9.19
CA VAL A 30 -2.07 3.72 -8.13
C VAL A 30 -3.20 4.71 -8.38
N LYS A 31 -3.38 5.14 -9.63
CA LYS A 31 -4.47 6.05 -10.02
C LYS A 31 -5.84 5.44 -9.74
N GLY A 32 -6.05 4.19 -10.09
CA GLY A 32 -7.33 3.49 -9.84
C GLY A 32 -7.68 3.45 -8.36
N VAL A 33 -6.72 3.04 -7.51
CA VAL A 33 -6.91 3.02 -6.04
C VAL A 33 -7.20 4.42 -5.50
N ALA A 34 -6.47 5.44 -5.94
CA ALA A 34 -6.68 6.81 -5.50
C ALA A 34 -8.05 7.36 -5.93
N ASP A 35 -8.46 7.14 -7.17
CA ASP A 35 -9.75 7.59 -7.70
C ASP A 35 -10.92 6.94 -6.96
N ASP A 36 -10.83 5.64 -6.65
CA ASP A 36 -11.85 4.92 -5.87
C ASP A 36 -12.00 5.52 -4.47
N VAL A 37 -10.89 5.71 -3.75
CA VAL A 37 -10.88 6.31 -2.41
C VAL A 37 -11.44 7.73 -2.45
N LEU A 38 -10.97 8.56 -3.38
CA LEU A 38 -11.43 9.96 -3.50
C LEU A 38 -12.91 10.05 -3.89
N THR A 39 -13.41 9.11 -4.68
CA THR A 39 -14.84 9.05 -5.04
C THR A 39 -15.70 8.81 -3.79
N ILE A 40 -15.26 7.93 -2.88
CA ILE A 40 -15.97 7.68 -1.61
C ILE A 40 -15.90 8.92 -0.71
N VAL A 41 -14.69 9.48 -0.52
CA VAL A 41 -14.47 10.67 0.31
C VAL A 41 -15.33 11.85 -0.15
N LYS A 42 -15.46 12.07 -1.46
CA LYS A 42 -16.30 13.15 -2.02
C LYS A 42 -17.80 12.98 -1.73
N LYS A 43 -18.27 11.73 -1.62
CA LYS A 43 -19.68 11.42 -1.44
C LYS A 43 -20.09 11.34 0.04
N ASP A 44 -19.17 10.94 0.92
CA ASP A 44 -19.46 10.73 2.34
C ASP A 44 -19.15 11.99 3.16
N LYS A 45 -20.23 12.64 3.65
CA LYS A 45 -20.13 13.87 4.46
C LYS A 45 -19.49 13.63 5.82
N ASP A 46 -19.67 12.45 6.40
CA ASP A 46 -19.12 12.15 7.73
C ASP A 46 -17.59 12.00 7.64
N ILE A 47 -17.09 11.36 6.56
CA ILE A 47 -15.64 11.32 6.28
C ILE A 47 -15.09 12.75 6.10
N GLN A 48 -15.78 13.61 5.35
CA GLN A 48 -15.38 15.00 5.15
C GLN A 48 -15.40 15.80 6.47
N ASN A 49 -16.28 15.46 7.39
CA ASN A 49 -16.36 16.06 8.72
C ASN A 49 -15.38 15.44 9.72
N GLY A 50 -14.62 14.41 9.30
CA GLY A 50 -13.56 13.83 10.11
C GLY A 50 -13.99 12.63 10.96
N ASP A 51 -15.11 11.95 10.63
CA ASP A 51 -15.52 10.72 11.30
C ASP A 51 -14.40 9.68 11.23
N GLN A 52 -13.78 9.43 12.38
CA GLN A 52 -12.60 8.58 12.48
C GLN A 52 -12.91 7.10 12.24
N GLU A 53 -14.10 6.63 12.59
CA GLU A 53 -14.50 5.23 12.41
C GLU A 53 -14.72 4.94 10.93
N LYS A 54 -15.41 5.82 10.22
CA LYS A 54 -15.59 5.70 8.76
C LYS A 54 -14.29 5.83 7.98
N ILE A 55 -13.40 6.76 8.38
CA ILE A 55 -12.09 6.92 7.75
C ILE A 55 -11.24 5.66 8.00
N PHE A 56 -11.29 5.09 9.20
CA PHE A 56 -10.59 3.86 9.54
C PHE A 56 -11.11 2.69 8.68
N ALA A 57 -12.43 2.52 8.61
CA ALA A 57 -13.07 1.49 7.80
C ALA A 57 -12.72 1.63 6.30
N LEU A 58 -12.73 2.86 5.76
CA LEU A 58 -12.32 3.14 4.38
C LEU A 58 -10.86 2.72 4.14
N ALA A 59 -9.96 3.05 5.07
CA ALA A 59 -8.56 2.69 4.94
C ALA A 59 -8.36 1.16 4.99
N GLU A 60 -9.04 0.46 5.91
CA GLU A 60 -8.98 -1.00 6.03
C GLU A 60 -9.54 -1.69 4.77
N GLU A 61 -10.63 -1.19 4.21
CA GLU A 61 -11.31 -1.84 3.09
C GLU A 61 -10.69 -1.51 1.72
N LYS A 62 -10.30 -0.25 1.49
CA LYS A 62 -9.90 0.24 0.16
C LYS A 62 -8.41 0.54 0.01
N ILE A 63 -7.70 0.87 1.08
CA ILE A 63 -6.29 1.27 0.99
C ILE A 63 -5.37 0.10 1.34
N LEU A 64 -5.51 -0.48 2.52
CA LEU A 64 -4.60 -1.51 3.01
C LEU A 64 -4.51 -2.78 2.16
N PRO A 65 -5.57 -3.26 1.50
CA PRO A 65 -5.45 -4.41 0.60
C PRO A 65 -4.46 -4.20 -0.56
N ASN A 66 -4.15 -2.94 -0.87
CA ASN A 66 -3.19 -2.59 -1.92
C ASN A 66 -1.73 -2.49 -1.43
N PHE A 67 -1.48 -2.78 -0.14
CA PHE A 67 -0.16 -2.79 0.46
C PHE A 67 0.36 -4.21 0.71
N ASN A 68 1.67 -4.42 0.53
CA ASN A 68 2.36 -5.56 1.14
C ASN A 68 2.78 -5.20 2.56
N PHE A 69 1.84 -5.25 3.51
CA PHE A 69 2.07 -4.78 4.86
C PHE A 69 3.07 -5.66 5.65
N ASP A 70 3.16 -6.95 5.33
CA ASP A 70 4.20 -7.83 5.89
C ASP A 70 5.60 -7.37 5.46
N HIS A 71 5.78 -7.03 4.18
CA HIS A 71 7.04 -6.48 3.68
C HIS A 71 7.37 -5.14 4.35
N VAL A 72 6.40 -4.22 4.47
CA VAL A 72 6.57 -2.97 5.23
C VAL A 72 7.09 -3.24 6.64
N CYS A 73 6.48 -4.16 7.38
CA CYS A 73 6.88 -4.50 8.74
C CYS A 73 8.28 -5.10 8.81
N ARG A 74 8.66 -5.95 7.85
CA ARG A 74 10.02 -6.50 7.74
C ARG A 74 11.05 -5.40 7.50
N LEU A 75 10.78 -4.46 6.62
CA LEU A 75 11.67 -3.34 6.33
C LEU A 75 11.85 -2.42 7.54
N VAL A 76 10.76 -2.09 8.21
CA VAL A 76 10.74 -1.17 9.36
C VAL A 76 11.44 -1.78 10.57
N LEU A 77 11.22 -3.05 10.87
CA LEU A 77 11.87 -3.74 12.01
C LEU A 77 13.26 -4.28 11.69
N GLY A 78 13.56 -4.49 10.39
CA GLY A 78 14.83 -5.08 9.94
C GLY A 78 15.13 -6.41 10.65
N LYS A 79 16.33 -6.56 11.22
CA LYS A 79 16.76 -7.78 11.93
C LYS A 79 15.87 -8.15 13.13
N ASN A 80 15.14 -7.20 13.69
CA ASN A 80 14.28 -7.47 14.83
C ASN A 80 13.01 -8.23 14.44
N PHE A 81 12.57 -8.12 13.17
CA PHE A 81 11.41 -8.87 12.69
C PHE A 81 11.61 -10.39 12.82
N SER A 82 12.76 -10.91 12.36
CA SER A 82 13.05 -12.34 12.42
C SER A 82 13.39 -12.86 13.84
N LYS A 83 13.69 -11.95 14.78
CA LYS A 83 13.95 -12.30 16.18
C LYS A 83 12.69 -12.25 17.04
N ALA A 84 11.64 -11.57 16.58
CA ALA A 84 10.37 -11.45 17.26
C ALA A 84 9.59 -12.78 17.17
N SER A 85 8.85 -13.13 18.24
CA SER A 85 7.91 -14.25 18.18
C SER A 85 6.77 -13.95 17.19
N LYS A 86 6.02 -14.99 16.80
CA LYS A 86 4.85 -14.80 15.92
C LYS A 86 3.81 -13.87 16.54
N GLU A 87 3.58 -14.00 17.84
CA GLU A 87 2.66 -13.16 18.62
C GLU A 87 3.10 -11.70 18.62
N GLN A 88 4.41 -11.45 18.78
CA GLN A 88 4.98 -10.10 18.72
C GLN A 88 4.88 -9.51 17.33
N GLN A 89 5.15 -10.30 16.28
CA GLN A 89 4.98 -9.85 14.88
C GLN A 89 3.54 -9.45 14.60
N ASP A 90 2.56 -10.29 15.00
CA ASP A 90 1.14 -10.03 14.78
C ASP A 90 0.64 -8.83 15.59
N ALA A 91 1.08 -8.70 16.85
CA ALA A 91 0.77 -7.54 17.69
C ALA A 91 1.36 -6.24 17.09
N PHE A 92 2.63 -6.27 16.67
CA PHE A 92 3.26 -5.14 16.02
C PHE A 92 2.53 -4.73 14.73
N GLN A 93 2.20 -5.69 13.88
CA GLN A 93 1.49 -5.43 12.62
C GLN A 93 0.14 -4.74 12.88
N ARG A 94 -0.65 -5.21 13.84
CA ARG A 94 -1.92 -4.58 14.21
C ARG A 94 -1.73 -3.14 14.67
N GLU A 95 -0.82 -2.95 15.62
CA GLU A 95 -0.62 -1.63 16.24
C GLU A 95 0.01 -0.63 15.28
N PHE A 96 0.94 -1.08 14.45
CA PHE A 96 1.57 -0.21 13.45
C PHE A 96 0.59 0.20 12.34
N ARG A 97 -0.26 -0.74 11.88
CA ARG A 97 -1.36 -0.45 10.95
C ARG A 97 -2.28 0.62 11.52
N THR A 98 -2.73 0.44 12.75
CA THR A 98 -3.59 1.39 13.46
C THR A 98 -2.92 2.77 13.58
N LEU A 99 -1.63 2.81 13.93
CA LEU A 99 -0.87 4.05 14.00
C LEU A 99 -0.86 4.80 12.67
N LEU A 100 -0.55 4.11 11.57
CA LEU A 100 -0.50 4.71 10.24
C LEU A 100 -1.86 5.29 9.84
N ILE A 101 -2.93 4.52 9.97
CA ILE A 101 -4.28 4.99 9.64
C ILE A 101 -4.59 6.25 10.46
N ARG A 102 -4.43 6.21 11.79
CA ARG A 102 -4.76 7.34 12.67
C ARG A 102 -3.90 8.57 12.41
N THR A 103 -2.64 8.38 12.04
CA THR A 103 -1.72 9.48 11.74
C THR A 103 -2.10 10.18 10.43
N TYR A 104 -2.41 9.41 9.39
CA TYR A 104 -2.63 9.95 8.05
C TYR A 104 -4.11 10.12 7.67
N ALA A 105 -5.04 9.56 8.45
CA ALA A 105 -6.48 9.64 8.22
C ALA A 105 -7.01 11.08 8.07
N SER A 106 -6.43 12.02 8.82
CA SER A 106 -6.82 13.43 8.74
C SER A 106 -6.59 14.06 7.35
N ALA A 107 -5.70 13.49 6.53
CA ALA A 107 -5.50 13.96 5.17
C ALA A 107 -6.74 13.68 4.30
N LEU A 108 -7.43 12.54 4.51
CA LEU A 108 -8.66 12.21 3.79
C LEU A 108 -9.80 13.17 4.15
N SER A 109 -9.96 13.51 5.43
CA SER A 109 -11.01 14.45 5.86
C SER A 109 -10.76 15.89 5.38
N LYS A 110 -9.51 16.24 5.08
CA LYS A 110 -9.14 17.56 4.56
C LYS A 110 -9.24 17.66 3.03
N TYR A 111 -9.50 16.54 2.36
CA TYR A 111 -9.65 16.55 0.93
C TYR A 111 -10.88 17.39 0.50
N ARG A 112 -10.69 18.28 -0.46
CA ARG A 112 -11.73 19.13 -1.05
C ARG A 112 -11.63 19.14 -2.57
N ASN A 113 -10.77 19.98 -3.10
CA ASN A 113 -10.61 20.24 -4.53
C ASN A 113 -9.17 19.97 -5.01
N GLN A 114 -8.40 19.17 -4.26
CA GLN A 114 -7.06 18.78 -4.66
C GLN A 114 -7.14 17.86 -5.90
N THR A 115 -6.12 17.93 -6.72
CA THR A 115 -5.93 17.04 -7.86
C THR A 115 -4.59 16.32 -7.72
N ILE A 116 -4.52 15.09 -8.23
CA ILE A 116 -3.27 14.32 -8.22
C ILE A 116 -2.71 14.34 -9.64
N GLU A 117 -1.51 14.88 -9.79
CA GLU A 117 -0.73 14.83 -11.02
C GLU A 117 0.20 13.63 -10.96
N TYR A 118 0.15 12.75 -11.96
CA TYR A 118 1.02 11.59 -12.09
C TYR A 118 2.16 11.94 -13.03
N LYS A 119 3.40 11.75 -12.57
CA LYS A 119 4.58 11.95 -13.41
C LYS A 119 4.76 10.75 -14.34
N PRO A 120 5.22 10.98 -15.59
CA PRO A 120 5.44 9.89 -16.53
C PRO A 120 6.35 8.81 -15.96
N LEU A 121 5.94 7.56 -16.08
CA LEU A 121 6.80 6.42 -15.83
C LEU A 121 7.77 6.25 -17.00
N ARG A 122 9.02 5.83 -16.72
CA ARG A 122 9.90 5.28 -17.74
C ARG A 122 9.36 3.91 -18.15
N ASP A 123 9.66 3.49 -19.38
CA ASP A 123 9.37 2.11 -19.81
C ASP A 123 10.16 1.13 -18.95
N ILE A 124 9.44 0.25 -18.25
CA ILE A 124 9.96 -0.61 -17.19
C ILE A 124 9.24 -1.96 -17.19
N SER A 125 8.85 -2.41 -18.38
CA SER A 125 8.06 -3.64 -18.58
C SER A 125 8.62 -4.89 -17.87
N ASP A 126 9.89 -4.90 -17.48
CA ASP A 126 10.57 -6.02 -16.83
C ASP A 126 10.94 -5.76 -15.34
N GLU A 127 10.60 -4.59 -14.78
CA GLU A 127 10.97 -4.28 -13.39
C GLU A 127 9.99 -4.89 -12.38
N LYS A 128 10.55 -5.59 -11.39
CA LYS A 128 9.78 -6.16 -10.27
C LYS A 128 9.41 -5.13 -9.21
N GLN A 129 10.05 -3.99 -9.23
CA GLN A 129 9.85 -2.87 -8.29
C GLN A 129 9.86 -1.55 -9.04
N ILE A 130 8.99 -0.64 -8.65
CA ILE A 130 8.82 0.64 -9.32
C ILE A 130 8.40 1.74 -8.34
N THR A 131 8.76 2.98 -8.66
CA THR A 131 8.26 4.16 -7.96
C THR A 131 7.36 4.98 -8.87
N VAL A 132 6.07 5.07 -8.51
CA VAL A 132 5.11 5.99 -9.13
C VAL A 132 5.21 7.33 -8.41
N LYS A 133 5.65 8.36 -9.13
CA LYS A 133 5.81 9.71 -8.60
C LYS A 133 4.56 10.53 -8.84
N THR A 134 4.05 11.18 -7.79
CA THR A 134 2.87 12.05 -7.89
C THR A 134 3.11 13.40 -7.21
N GLN A 135 2.24 14.34 -7.54
CA GLN A 135 2.11 15.60 -6.82
C GLN A 135 0.65 15.88 -6.52
N ILE A 136 0.35 16.15 -5.26
CA ILE A 136 -0.98 16.60 -4.85
C ILE A 136 -1.02 18.12 -5.01
N LEU A 137 -1.77 18.58 -6.00
CA LEU A 137 -1.98 20.00 -6.26
C LEU A 137 -3.14 20.50 -5.39
N GLN A 138 -2.92 21.58 -4.65
CA GLN A 138 -3.93 22.16 -3.80
C GLN A 138 -4.12 23.66 -4.12
N PRO A 139 -5.37 24.13 -4.22
CA PRO A 139 -5.64 25.54 -4.51
C PRO A 139 -5.02 26.46 -3.46
N GLY A 140 -4.17 27.39 -3.89
CA GLY A 140 -3.56 28.37 -3.00
C GLY A 140 -2.42 27.84 -2.12
N GLY A 141 -2.03 26.58 -2.26
CA GLY A 141 -0.94 25.94 -1.52
C GLY A 141 0.21 25.46 -2.41
N GLN A 142 1.33 25.09 -1.80
CA GLN A 142 2.39 24.42 -2.52
C GLN A 142 1.98 22.98 -2.86
N PRO A 143 2.36 22.46 -4.05
CA PRO A 143 2.19 21.05 -4.37
C PRO A 143 2.91 20.17 -3.33
N ILE A 144 2.30 19.04 -2.95
CA ILE A 144 2.89 18.05 -2.05
C ILE A 144 3.36 16.86 -2.88
N ALA A 145 4.66 16.57 -2.87
CA ALA A 145 5.20 15.39 -3.52
C ALA A 145 4.86 14.13 -2.72
N VAL A 146 4.26 13.14 -3.39
CA VAL A 146 3.94 11.82 -2.80
C VAL A 146 4.32 10.75 -3.79
N ASP A 147 5.36 9.98 -3.45
CA ASP A 147 5.84 8.88 -4.28
C ASP A 147 5.45 7.55 -3.65
N TYR A 148 4.99 6.63 -4.47
CA TYR A 148 4.59 5.28 -4.07
C TYR A 148 5.61 4.28 -4.60
N THR A 149 6.24 3.49 -3.74
CA THR A 149 7.14 2.41 -4.15
C THR A 149 6.38 1.09 -4.09
N LEU A 150 6.32 0.41 -5.26
CA LEU A 150 5.54 -0.81 -5.45
C LEU A 150 6.44 -1.98 -5.84
N GLU A 151 5.92 -3.17 -5.59
CA GLU A 151 6.46 -4.43 -6.07
C GLU A 151 5.38 -5.28 -6.72
N THR A 152 5.78 -6.19 -7.61
CA THR A 152 4.86 -7.16 -8.21
C THR A 152 4.40 -8.18 -7.16
N ALA A 153 3.11 -8.52 -7.18
CA ALA A 153 2.50 -9.53 -6.32
C ALA A 153 1.52 -10.38 -7.17
N GLY A 154 2.02 -11.47 -7.75
CA GLY A 154 1.29 -12.19 -8.80
C GLY A 154 1.05 -11.30 -10.01
N ASP A 155 -0.20 -11.16 -10.42
CA ASP A 155 -0.60 -10.38 -11.59
C ASP A 155 -0.95 -8.91 -11.25
N THR A 156 -0.57 -8.41 -10.07
CA THR A 156 -0.88 -7.06 -9.62
C THR A 156 0.30 -6.41 -8.92
N TRP A 157 0.10 -5.19 -8.45
CA TRP A 157 1.05 -4.41 -7.68
C TRP A 157 0.67 -4.34 -6.21
N LYS A 158 1.66 -4.20 -5.35
CA LYS A 158 1.49 -3.87 -3.93
C LYS A 158 2.45 -2.75 -3.55
N VAL A 159 1.94 -1.75 -2.85
CA VAL A 159 2.75 -0.68 -2.28
C VAL A 159 3.47 -1.20 -1.04
N TYR A 160 4.76 -0.91 -0.89
CA TYR A 160 5.52 -1.23 0.31
C TYR A 160 6.26 -0.03 0.93
N ASP A 161 6.27 1.13 0.27
CA ASP A 161 6.71 2.39 0.88
C ASP A 161 5.97 3.58 0.27
N ILE A 162 5.82 4.63 1.06
CA ILE A 162 5.36 5.95 0.61
C ILE A 162 6.41 6.97 1.03
N THR A 163 6.83 7.80 0.08
CA THR A 163 7.72 8.92 0.33
C THR A 163 6.93 10.22 0.21
N ILE A 164 6.88 11.02 1.28
CA ILE A 164 6.16 12.29 1.32
C ILE A 164 7.20 13.39 1.47
N GLU A 165 7.24 14.35 0.54
CA GLU A 165 8.21 15.46 0.53
C GLU A 165 9.67 14.96 0.70
N GLY A 166 10.01 13.85 0.02
CA GLY A 166 11.33 13.24 0.08
C GLY A 166 11.60 12.37 1.32
N VAL A 167 10.66 12.24 2.25
CA VAL A 167 10.81 11.44 3.47
C VAL A 167 10.08 10.11 3.32
N SER A 168 10.83 9.00 3.21
CA SER A 168 10.28 7.64 3.20
C SER A 168 9.69 7.29 4.57
N LEU A 169 8.44 6.80 4.59
CA LEU A 169 7.79 6.35 5.83
C LEU A 169 8.49 5.14 6.43
N VAL A 170 8.89 4.18 5.60
CA VAL A 170 9.64 3.00 6.04
C VAL A 170 10.94 3.40 6.72
N THR A 171 11.73 4.26 6.10
CA THR A 171 13.00 4.72 6.66
C THR A 171 12.81 5.50 7.96
N ASN A 172 11.82 6.39 8.00
CA ASN A 172 11.50 7.20 9.17
C ASN A 172 11.09 6.32 10.37
N TYR A 173 10.13 5.41 10.18
CA TYR A 173 9.70 4.51 11.26
C TYR A 173 10.78 3.51 11.65
N ARG A 174 11.61 3.04 10.72
CA ARG A 174 12.75 2.17 11.04
C ARG A 174 13.71 2.82 12.03
N GLY A 175 14.01 4.10 11.83
CA GLY A 175 14.85 4.86 12.77
C GLY A 175 14.23 4.96 14.15
N GLN A 176 12.94 5.34 14.23
CA GLN A 176 12.21 5.48 15.48
C GLN A 176 12.12 4.14 16.23
N PHE A 177 11.65 3.09 15.56
CA PHE A 177 11.43 1.79 16.19
C PHE A 177 12.73 1.08 16.61
N SER A 178 13.82 1.29 15.84
CA SER A 178 15.15 0.79 16.26
C SER A 178 15.59 1.40 17.59
N ASN A 179 15.27 2.66 17.85
CA ASN A 179 15.56 3.32 19.12
C ASN A 179 14.70 2.74 20.26
N GLU A 180 13.40 2.55 20.01
CA GLU A 180 12.47 2.00 20.99
C GLU A 180 12.83 0.54 21.37
N ILE A 181 13.17 -0.28 20.36
CA ILE A 181 13.58 -1.66 20.60
C ILE A 181 14.88 -1.74 21.42
N ARG A 182 15.82 -0.83 21.22
CA ARG A 182 17.05 -0.78 22.03
C ARG A 182 16.76 -0.48 23.51
N GLN A 183 15.72 0.26 23.81
CA GLN A 183 15.36 0.67 25.17
C GLN A 183 14.48 -0.37 25.88
N GLY A 184 13.48 -0.91 25.18
CA GLY A 184 12.45 -1.74 25.80
C GLY A 184 12.17 -3.08 25.12
N GLY A 185 12.99 -3.48 24.12
CA GLY A 185 12.73 -4.68 23.32
C GLY A 185 11.48 -4.56 22.44
N MET A 186 11.05 -5.68 21.85
CA MET A 186 9.84 -5.72 21.03
C MET A 186 8.58 -5.41 21.83
N ASP A 187 8.49 -5.92 23.06
CA ASP A 187 7.31 -5.71 23.91
C ASP A 187 7.19 -4.23 24.31
N GLY A 188 8.30 -3.56 24.62
CA GLY A 188 8.32 -2.13 24.89
C GLY A 188 7.87 -1.29 23.70
N LEU A 189 8.31 -1.65 22.46
CA LEU A 189 7.83 -0.99 21.24
C LEU A 189 6.32 -1.20 21.06
N ILE A 190 5.83 -2.44 21.19
CA ILE A 190 4.40 -2.77 21.04
C ILE A 190 3.57 -1.99 22.07
N GLN A 191 3.99 -1.95 23.33
CA GLN A 191 3.31 -1.19 24.37
C GLN A 191 3.23 0.31 24.02
N LYS A 192 4.32 0.92 23.58
CA LYS A 192 4.33 2.33 23.15
C LYS A 192 3.39 2.60 21.97
N LEU A 193 3.30 1.66 21.01
CA LEU A 193 2.33 1.77 19.91
C LEU A 193 0.89 1.73 20.42
N VAL A 194 0.56 0.81 21.34
CA VAL A 194 -0.77 0.72 21.98
C VAL A 194 -1.12 2.03 22.67
N GLU A 195 -0.21 2.59 23.48
CA GLU A 195 -0.40 3.86 24.19
C GLU A 195 -0.62 5.02 23.21
N LYS A 196 0.21 5.11 22.16
CA LYS A 196 0.08 6.13 21.11
C LYS A 196 -1.25 6.03 20.39
N ASN A 197 -1.69 4.82 20.07
CA ASN A 197 -2.97 4.57 19.42
C ASN A 197 -4.15 4.98 20.30
N LYS A 198 -4.10 4.70 21.61
CA LYS A 198 -5.12 5.15 22.57
C LYS A 198 -5.16 6.67 22.67
N SER A 199 -4.00 7.34 22.79
CA SER A 199 -3.95 8.80 22.86
C SER A 199 -4.47 9.47 21.58
N ASN A 200 -4.14 8.93 20.40
CA ASN A 200 -4.65 9.42 19.13
C ASN A 200 -6.18 9.24 18.98
N ALA A 201 -6.75 8.21 19.62
CA ALA A 201 -8.20 8.01 19.64
C ALA A 201 -8.91 9.05 20.53
N SER A 202 -8.28 9.44 21.66
CA SER A 202 -8.85 10.36 22.63
C SER A 202 -8.72 11.83 22.22
N ALA A 203 -7.64 12.20 21.53
CA ALA A 203 -7.35 13.57 21.13
C ALA A 203 -8.26 14.12 20.00
N LYS A 204 -9.13 13.29 19.42
CA LYS A 204 -9.99 13.63 18.27
C LYS A 204 -11.48 13.47 18.59
N LYS A 205 -11.84 13.32 19.86
CA LYS A 205 -13.20 13.49 20.39
C LYS A 205 -13.39 14.93 20.87
#